data_3f2b652728b9e178b817c4e79712addb
#
_entry.id   3f2b652728b9e178b817c4e79712addb
#
_cell.length_a   1.000
_cell.length_b   1.000
_cell.length_c   1.000
_cell.angle_alpha   90.00
_cell.angle_beta   90.00
_cell.angle_gamma   90.00
#
_symmetry.space_group_name_H-M   'P 1'
#
loop_
_entity.id
_entity.type
_entity.pdbx_description
1 polymer ?
#
loop_
_entity_poly.entity_id
_entity_poly.type
_entity_poly.pdbx_seq_one_letter_code
_entity_poly.pdbx_strand_id
1 'polypeptide(L)'
;MDLNQTDWKKNNEEDNESIIIDVRTQEEYNLGHIKKSILIDINQPDLFMESISNLDKNYSYYVYCRTGNRSDMACSLMNQNGLKAYNLVGGIVEWKGDIKKN
;
A
#
# COMPACT_ATOMS: atom_id res chain seq x y z
N MET A 1 0.48 -0.06 -11.10
CA MET A 1 1.79 -0.41 -11.70
C MET A 1 2.63 -1.20 -10.71
N ASP A 2 3.29 -2.25 -11.15
CA ASP A 2 4.10 -3.09 -10.27
C ASP A 2 5.53 -2.57 -10.20
N LEU A 3 6.09 -2.53 -9.00
CA LEU A 3 7.49 -2.17 -8.77
C LEU A 3 8.15 -3.22 -7.88
N ASN A 4 9.41 -3.53 -8.14
CA ASN A 4 10.19 -4.33 -7.21
C ASN A 4 10.46 -3.52 -5.94
N GLN A 5 10.87 -4.19 -4.85
CA GLN A 5 10.99 -3.48 -3.57
C GLN A 5 12.07 -2.39 -3.57
N THR A 6 13.13 -2.57 -4.36
CA THR A 6 14.19 -1.55 -4.44
C THR A 6 13.63 -0.24 -5.00
N ASP A 7 12.91 -0.31 -6.13
CA ASP A 7 12.33 0.87 -6.77
C ASP A 7 11.16 1.43 -5.97
N TRP A 8 10.30 0.54 -5.44
CA TRP A 8 9.15 0.94 -4.63
C TRP A 8 9.61 1.73 -3.41
N LYS A 9 10.62 1.21 -2.69
CA LYS A 9 11.16 1.87 -1.51
C LYS A 9 11.84 3.19 -1.86
N LYS A 10 12.67 3.18 -2.90
CA LYS A 10 13.40 4.36 -3.33
C LYS A 10 12.46 5.48 -3.74
N ASN A 11 11.47 5.16 -4.58
CA ASN A 11 10.53 6.16 -5.07
C ASN A 11 9.70 6.76 -3.93
N ASN A 12 9.28 5.93 -2.97
CA ASN A 12 8.55 6.42 -1.80
C ASN A 12 9.41 7.36 -0.97
N GLU A 13 10.67 7.00 -0.73
CA GLU A 13 11.56 7.80 0.12
C GLU A 13 11.93 9.13 -0.52
N GLU A 14 11.99 9.17 -1.84
CA GLU A 14 12.36 10.39 -2.58
C GLU A 14 11.18 11.31 -2.85
N ASP A 15 9.95 10.84 -2.62
CA ASP A 15 8.74 11.61 -2.89
C ASP A 15 8.12 12.08 -1.57
N ASN A 16 8.22 13.38 -1.28
CA ASN A 16 7.66 13.95 -0.05
C ASN A 16 6.13 13.95 -0.04
N GLU A 17 5.50 13.76 -1.20
CA GLU A 17 4.05 13.70 -1.33
C GLU A 17 3.62 12.28 -1.65
N SER A 18 4.05 11.34 -0.82
CA SER A 18 3.69 9.93 -0.98
C SER A 18 3.29 9.32 0.35
N ILE A 19 2.47 8.29 0.27
CA ILE A 19 1.93 7.58 1.44
C ILE A 19 2.05 6.09 1.16
N ILE A 20 2.45 5.33 2.18
CA ILE A 20 2.48 3.86 2.11
C ILE A 20 1.16 3.34 2.68
N ILE A 21 0.51 2.44 1.94
CA ILE A 21 -0.77 1.84 2.35
C ILE A 21 -0.64 0.33 2.45
N ASP A 22 -1.02 -0.20 3.62
CA ASP A 22 -1.16 -1.63 3.87
C ASP A 22 -2.63 -1.98 3.66
N VAL A 23 -2.92 -2.92 2.74
CA VAL A 23 -4.31 -3.28 2.43
C VAL A 23 -4.71 -4.63 3.03
N ARG A 24 -3.92 -5.12 4.01
CA ARG A 24 -4.20 -6.37 4.72
C ARG A 24 -5.24 -6.16 5.81
N THR A 25 -5.48 -7.18 6.62
CA THR A 25 -6.38 -7.08 7.76
C THR A 25 -5.72 -6.38 8.95
N GLN A 26 -6.53 -5.94 9.89
CA GLN A 26 -6.04 -5.34 11.14
C GLN A 26 -5.14 -6.31 11.91
N GLU A 27 -5.49 -7.60 11.94
CA GLU A 27 -4.68 -8.61 12.62
C GLU A 27 -3.30 -8.72 12.00
N GLU A 28 -3.23 -8.78 10.67
CA GLU A 28 -1.94 -8.84 9.96
C GLU A 28 -1.11 -7.59 10.25
N TYR A 29 -1.75 -6.43 10.19
CA TYR A 29 -1.09 -5.14 10.45
C TYR A 29 -0.48 -5.10 11.86
N ASN A 30 -1.23 -5.58 12.85
CA ASN A 30 -0.77 -5.59 14.24
C ASN A 30 0.44 -6.50 14.47
N LEU A 31 0.54 -7.59 13.71
CA LEU A 31 1.66 -8.53 13.82
C LEU A 31 2.95 -7.98 13.22
N GLY A 32 2.86 -6.97 12.40
CA GLY A 32 4.01 -6.32 11.79
C GLY A 32 3.63 -5.65 10.48
N HIS A 33 4.07 -4.41 10.29
CA HIS A 33 3.77 -3.65 9.08
C HIS A 33 4.98 -2.80 8.69
N ILE A 34 5.02 -2.39 7.44
CA ILE A 34 6.09 -1.51 6.97
C ILE A 34 5.96 -0.18 7.69
N LYS A 35 7.07 0.32 8.21
CA LYS A 35 7.13 1.57 8.97
C LYS A 35 6.49 2.71 8.17
N LYS A 36 5.68 3.53 8.86
CA LYS A 36 4.95 4.67 8.30
C LYS A 36 3.73 4.30 7.46
N SER A 37 3.41 3.01 7.28
CA SER A 37 2.22 2.64 6.52
C SER A 37 0.95 2.93 7.30
N ILE A 38 -0.12 3.24 6.56
CA ILE A 38 -1.47 3.32 7.12
C ILE A 38 -2.27 2.12 6.63
N LEU A 39 -3.23 1.69 7.42
CA LEU A 39 -4.05 0.52 7.08
C LEU A 39 -5.34 0.95 6.40
N ILE A 40 -5.60 0.40 5.21
CA ILE A 40 -6.89 0.48 4.53
C ILE A 40 -7.21 -0.93 4.04
N ASP A 41 -8.01 -1.66 4.79
CA ASP A 41 -8.27 -3.09 4.58
C ASP A 41 -9.14 -3.34 3.35
N ILE A 42 -8.60 -3.99 2.31
CA ILE A 42 -9.34 -4.29 1.09
C ILE A 42 -10.40 -5.39 1.30
N ASN A 43 -10.30 -6.14 2.40
CA ASN A 43 -11.29 -7.17 2.72
C ASN A 43 -12.59 -6.58 3.26
N GLN A 44 -12.64 -5.27 3.44
CA GLN A 44 -13.86 -4.52 3.77
C GLN A 44 -14.17 -3.60 2.58
N PRO A 45 -14.79 -4.14 1.51
CA PRO A 45 -14.84 -3.44 0.22
C PRO A 45 -15.53 -2.09 0.25
N ASP A 46 -16.62 -1.94 1.00
CA ASP A 46 -17.34 -0.67 1.05
C ASP A 46 -16.51 0.40 1.76
N LEU A 47 -15.88 0.06 2.87
CA LEU A 47 -15.01 0.97 3.60
C LEU A 47 -13.74 1.29 2.81
N PHE A 48 -13.21 0.30 2.09
CA PHE A 48 -12.05 0.50 1.23
C PHE A 48 -12.36 1.53 0.14
N MET A 49 -13.50 1.35 -0.57
CA MET A 49 -13.87 2.27 -1.64
C MET A 49 -14.14 3.68 -1.11
N GLU A 50 -14.78 3.79 0.04
CA GLU A 50 -14.98 5.09 0.70
C GLU A 50 -13.64 5.75 1.03
N SER A 51 -12.72 4.98 1.62
CA SER A 51 -11.40 5.50 2.01
C SER A 51 -10.62 6.01 0.81
N ILE A 52 -10.56 5.24 -0.30
CA ILE A 52 -9.78 5.67 -1.45
C ILE A 52 -10.42 6.85 -2.18
N SER A 53 -11.75 7.02 -2.09
CA SER A 53 -12.41 8.16 -2.70
C SER A 53 -12.04 9.48 -2.01
N ASN A 54 -11.55 9.42 -0.77
CA ASN A 54 -11.16 10.59 0.01
C ASN A 54 -9.65 10.87 -0.04
N LEU A 55 -8.87 10.05 -0.74
CA LEU A 55 -7.43 10.25 -0.84
C LEU A 55 -7.08 11.38 -1.80
N ASP A 56 -6.02 12.11 -1.47
CA ASP A 56 -5.54 13.23 -2.29
C ASP A 56 -4.95 12.71 -3.61
N LYS A 57 -5.47 13.20 -4.72
CA LYS A 57 -5.04 12.77 -6.06
C LYS A 57 -3.69 13.33 -6.47
N ASN A 58 -3.16 14.28 -5.71
CA ASN A 58 -1.83 14.86 -5.96
C ASN A 58 -0.71 14.03 -5.32
N TYR A 59 -1.06 13.08 -4.45
CA TYR A 59 -0.08 12.21 -3.81
C TYR A 59 0.15 10.96 -4.65
N SER A 60 1.28 10.30 -4.41
CA SER A 60 1.56 8.95 -4.91
C SER A 60 1.38 7.95 -3.76
N TYR A 61 0.83 6.79 -4.08
CA TYR A 61 0.49 5.79 -3.08
C TYR A 61 1.28 4.51 -3.34
N TYR A 62 2.03 4.08 -2.34
CA TYR A 62 2.86 2.88 -2.39
C TYR A 62 2.16 1.82 -1.57
N VAL A 63 1.62 0.81 -2.25
CA VAL A 63 0.62 -0.12 -1.72
C VAL A 63 1.21 -1.51 -1.61
N TYR A 64 0.93 -2.20 -0.51
CA TYR A 64 1.40 -3.58 -0.34
C TYR A 64 0.40 -4.43 0.42
N CYS A 65 0.54 -5.74 0.24
CA CYS A 65 -0.13 -6.73 1.06
C CYS A 65 0.89 -7.80 1.46
N ARG A 66 0.45 -9.01 1.74
CA ARG A 66 1.37 -10.07 2.15
C ARG A 66 2.27 -10.53 1.01
N THR A 67 1.70 -10.84 -0.16
CA THR A 67 2.43 -11.41 -1.30
C THR A 67 2.30 -10.61 -2.60
N GLY A 68 1.46 -9.57 -2.63
CA GLY A 68 1.27 -8.71 -3.80
C GLY A 68 -0.06 -8.87 -4.50
N ASN A 69 -0.88 -9.87 -4.16
CA ASN A 69 -2.14 -10.14 -4.89
C ASN A 69 -3.27 -9.18 -4.50
N ARG A 70 -3.53 -9.02 -3.20
CA ARG A 70 -4.55 -8.08 -2.73
C ARG A 70 -4.19 -6.65 -3.09
N SER A 71 -2.91 -6.30 -2.98
CA SER A 71 -2.44 -4.96 -3.31
C SER A 71 -2.47 -4.68 -4.80
N ASP A 72 -2.31 -5.71 -5.64
CA ASP A 72 -2.49 -5.55 -7.08
C ASP A 72 -3.93 -5.11 -7.40
N MET A 73 -4.90 -5.79 -6.80
CA MET A 73 -6.32 -5.41 -6.95
C MET A 73 -6.58 -4.01 -6.40
N ALA A 74 -6.01 -3.69 -5.23
CA ALA A 74 -6.15 -2.37 -4.62
C ALA A 74 -5.63 -1.28 -5.55
N CYS A 75 -4.45 -1.48 -6.13
CA CYS A 75 -3.86 -0.52 -7.06
C CYS A 75 -4.74 -0.33 -8.31
N SER A 76 -5.30 -1.41 -8.83
CA SER A 76 -6.22 -1.32 -9.98
C SER A 76 -7.42 -0.43 -9.66
N LEU A 77 -8.04 -0.66 -8.49
CA LEU A 77 -9.18 0.15 -8.06
C LEU A 77 -8.79 1.61 -7.83
N MET A 78 -7.65 1.83 -7.20
CA MET A 78 -7.14 3.17 -6.94
C MET A 78 -6.84 3.91 -8.24
N ASN A 79 -6.17 3.26 -9.18
CA ASN A 79 -5.85 3.86 -10.48
C ASN A 79 -7.12 4.20 -11.28
N GLN A 80 -8.14 3.34 -11.20
CA GLN A 80 -9.44 3.61 -11.83
C GLN A 80 -10.13 4.83 -11.23
N ASN A 81 -9.81 5.16 -9.99
CA ASN A 81 -10.35 6.34 -9.29
C ASN A 81 -9.45 7.58 -9.43
N GLY A 82 -8.50 7.55 -10.33
CA GLY A 82 -7.64 8.71 -10.62
C GLY A 82 -6.45 8.87 -9.69
N LEU A 83 -6.16 7.88 -8.85
CA LEU A 83 -5.01 7.91 -7.95
C LEU A 83 -3.78 7.30 -8.62
N LYS A 84 -2.59 7.70 -8.17
CA LYS A 84 -1.33 7.11 -8.62
C LYS A 84 -0.91 6.06 -7.60
N ALA A 85 -1.12 4.78 -7.92
CA ALA A 85 -0.86 3.69 -6.98
C ALA A 85 0.13 2.69 -7.58
N TYR A 86 1.11 2.29 -6.77
CA TYR A 86 2.20 1.39 -7.15
C TYR A 86 2.24 0.19 -6.24
N ASN A 87 2.21 -1.01 -6.82
CA ASN A 87 2.17 -2.27 -6.09
C ASN A 87 3.58 -2.77 -5.75
N LEU A 88 3.79 -3.17 -4.49
CA LEU A 88 5.03 -3.82 -4.07
C LEU A 88 5.01 -5.28 -4.50
N VAL A 89 5.77 -5.62 -5.55
CA VAL A 89 5.88 -7.01 -6.00
C VAL A 89 6.54 -7.84 -4.90
N GLY A 90 5.97 -8.99 -4.60
CA GLY A 90 6.44 -9.88 -3.54
C GLY A 90 5.90 -9.57 -2.16
N GLY A 91 5.35 -8.38 -1.96
CA GLY A 91 4.71 -8.00 -0.70
C GLY A 91 5.64 -7.93 0.50
N ILE A 92 5.03 -7.83 1.68
CA ILE A 92 5.80 -7.69 2.93
C ILE A 92 6.61 -8.95 3.25
N VAL A 93 6.17 -10.11 2.76
CA VAL A 93 6.88 -11.37 3.02
C VAL A 93 8.31 -11.38 2.47
N GLU A 94 8.55 -10.61 1.40
CA GLU A 94 9.89 -10.47 0.82
C GLU A 94 10.58 -9.15 1.18
N TRP A 95 9.93 -8.33 2.00
CA TRP A 95 10.42 -7.00 2.34
C TRP A 95 11.67 -7.07 3.21
N LYS A 96 12.69 -6.30 2.84
CA LYS A 96 13.97 -6.25 3.55
C LYS A 96 14.18 -4.96 4.34
N GLY A 97 13.19 -4.06 4.31
CA GLY A 97 13.25 -2.82 5.07
C GLY A 97 12.72 -2.96 6.49
N ASP A 98 12.52 -1.84 7.16
CA ASP A 98 12.08 -1.80 8.55
C ASP A 98 10.63 -2.24 8.71
N ILE A 99 10.39 -3.03 9.77
CA ILE A 99 9.06 -3.50 10.16
C ILE A 99 8.77 -2.98 11.56
N LYS A 100 7.59 -2.41 11.73
CA LYS A 100 7.09 -1.97 13.02
C LYS A 100 6.05 -2.96 13.53
N LYS A 101 6.11 -3.30 14.82
CA LYS A 101 5.12 -4.16 15.47
C LYS A 101 4.34 -3.35 16.50
N ASN A 102 3.06 -3.62 16.58
CA ASN A 102 2.21 -3.02 17.61
C ASN A 102 2.25 -3.82 18.90
#